data_ed4dfe8d20e4f4c9b6b80dc682c68e11
#
_entry.id   ed4dfe8d20e4f4c9b6b80dc682c68e11
#
_cell.length_a   1.000
_cell.length_b   1.000
_cell.length_c   1.000
_cell.angle_alpha   90.00
_cell.angle_beta   90.00
_cell.angle_gamma   90.00
#
_symmetry.space_group_name_H-M   'P 1'
#
loop_
_entity.id
_entity.type
_entity.pdbx_description
1 polymer ?
#
loop_
_entity_poly.entity_id
_entity_poly.type
_entity_poly.pdbx_seq_one_letter_code
_entity_poly.pdbx_strand_id
1 'polypeptide(L)' 'MDITLTSVGASYNLKHRSVLGMLWLQTHFADDSWELICSGKVNLNRESSESLYSDATAAGLSVSMLPSVVLN' A
#
# COMPACT_ATOMS: atom_id res chain seq x y z
N MET A 1 1.55 2.13 -12.46
CA MET A 1 1.68 2.07 -10.98
C MET A 1 0.35 1.68 -10.39
N ASP A 2 0.32 0.56 -9.70
CA ASP A 2 -0.95 0.02 -9.17
C ASP A 2 -1.13 0.32 -7.69
N ILE A 3 -0.04 0.31 -6.94
CA ILE A 3 -0.05 0.56 -5.50
C ILE A 3 1.13 1.46 -5.16
N THR A 4 0.90 2.38 -4.21
CA THR A 4 1.94 3.27 -3.71
C THR A 4 2.06 3.10 -2.20
N LEU A 5 3.29 2.92 -1.73
CA LEU A 5 3.62 2.92 -0.31
C LEU A 5 4.49 4.15 -0.04
N THR A 6 3.96 5.08 0.74
CA THR A 6 4.66 6.31 1.06
C THR A 6 5.16 6.27 2.50
N SER A 7 6.45 6.49 2.68
CA SER A 7 7.05 6.50 4.00
C SER A 7 6.56 7.71 4.79
N VAL A 8 6.02 7.47 5.98
CA VAL A 8 5.54 8.52 6.88
C VAL A 8 6.06 8.18 8.27
N GLY A 9 7.13 8.85 8.69
CA GLY A 9 7.77 8.53 9.94
C GLY A 9 8.26 7.09 9.95
N ALA A 10 7.83 6.29 10.93
CA ALA A 10 8.20 4.88 11.04
C ALA A 10 7.22 3.96 10.32
N SER A 11 6.24 4.52 9.63
CA SER A 11 5.18 3.75 8.96
C SER A 11 5.16 4.02 7.47
N TYR A 12 4.36 3.24 6.75
CA TYR A 12 4.13 3.44 5.33
C TYR A 12 2.64 3.59 5.08
N ASN A 13 2.26 4.64 4.36
CA ASN A 13 0.88 4.86 3.97
C ASN A 13 0.61 4.09 2.67
N LEU A 14 -0.44 3.29 2.68
CA LEU A 14 -0.82 2.44 1.55
C LEU A 14 -1.91 3.13 0.75
N LYS A 15 -1.70 3.26 -0.56
CA LYS A 15 -2.72 3.77 -1.48
C LYS A 15 -2.76 2.93 -2.74
N HIS A 16 -3.97 2.62 -3.19
CA HIS A 16 -4.15 2.04 -4.51
C HIS A 16 -4.14 3.15 -5.56
N ARG A 17 -3.59 2.86 -6.73
CA ARG A 17 -3.49 3.82 -7.83
C ARG A 17 -4.20 3.35 -9.08
N SER A 18 -4.63 2.11 -9.12
CA SER A 18 -5.37 1.55 -10.24
C SER A 18 -6.50 0.68 -9.74
N VAL A 19 -7.45 0.37 -10.63
CA VAL A 19 -8.52 -0.57 -10.31
C VAL A 19 -7.95 -1.95 -10.00
N LEU A 20 -6.93 -2.35 -10.75
CA LEU A 20 -6.27 -3.64 -10.52
C LEU A 20 -5.65 -3.70 -9.13
N GLY A 21 -4.96 -2.64 -8.71
CA GLY A 21 -4.39 -2.55 -7.37
C GLY A 21 -5.46 -2.61 -6.30
N MET A 22 -6.55 -1.89 -6.51
CA MET A 22 -7.68 -1.90 -5.58
C MET A 22 -8.27 -3.30 -5.42
N LEU A 23 -8.49 -4.00 -6.52
CA LEU A 23 -9.05 -5.35 -6.49
C LEU A 23 -8.12 -6.33 -5.80
N TRP A 24 -6.83 -6.22 -6.06
CA TRP A 24 -5.84 -7.07 -5.39
C TRP A 24 -5.83 -6.84 -3.89
N LEU A 25 -5.87 -5.59 -3.47
CA LEU A 25 -5.91 -5.26 -2.04
C LEU A 25 -7.18 -5.78 -1.39
N GLN A 26 -8.30 -5.75 -2.11
CA GLN A 26 -9.56 -6.27 -1.61
C GLN A 26 -9.49 -7.76 -1.31
N THR A 27 -8.77 -8.52 -2.13
CA THR A 27 -8.60 -9.96 -1.89
C THR A 27 -7.55 -10.24 -0.83
N HIS A 28 -6.62 -9.33 -0.62
CA HIS A 28 -5.51 -9.51 0.31
C HIS A 28 -5.88 -9.13 1.75
N PHE A 29 -6.72 -8.13 1.92
CA PHE A 29 -7.13 -7.66 3.24
C PHE A 29 -8.57 -8.08 3.55
N ALA A 30 -8.89 -8.19 4.84
CA ALA A 30 -10.22 -8.53 5.29
C ALA A 30 -11.22 -7.40 5.05
N ASP A 31 -12.49 -7.73 5.00
CA ASP A 31 -13.55 -6.77 4.69
C ASP A 31 -13.61 -5.62 5.69
N ASP A 32 -13.31 -5.87 6.94
CA ASP A 32 -13.35 -4.84 7.97
C ASP A 32 -12.28 -3.77 7.80
N SER A 33 -11.23 -4.05 7.02
CA SER A 33 -10.18 -3.08 6.69
C SER A 33 -10.47 -2.33 5.40
N TRP A 34 -11.51 -2.70 4.67
CA TRP A 34 -11.78 -2.20 3.33
C TRP A 34 -12.02 -0.70 3.29
N GLU A 35 -12.76 -0.17 4.24
CA GLU A 35 -13.03 1.26 4.29
C GLU A 35 -11.75 2.07 4.47
N LEU A 36 -10.83 1.57 5.29
CA LEU A 36 -9.55 2.22 5.50
C LEU A 36 -8.71 2.22 4.23
N ILE A 37 -8.75 1.10 3.50
CA ILE A 37 -8.02 0.98 2.24
C ILE A 37 -8.56 1.96 1.22
N CYS A 38 -9.88 2.05 1.08
CA CYS A 38 -10.52 2.95 0.13
C CYS A 38 -10.26 4.42 0.45
N SER A 39 -10.16 4.76 1.72
CA SER A 39 -9.92 6.15 2.15
C SER A 39 -8.45 6.53 2.08
N GLY A 40 -7.54 5.58 1.84
CA GLY A 40 -6.12 5.83 1.83
C GLY A 40 -5.52 6.09 3.19
N LYS A 41 -6.17 5.61 4.26
CA LYS A 41 -5.74 5.84 5.63
C LYS A 41 -5.07 4.65 6.28
N VAL A 42 -4.75 3.62 5.52
CA VAL A 42 -4.05 2.45 6.04
C VAL A 42 -2.57 2.75 6.17
N ASN A 43 -2.05 2.58 7.37
CA ASN A 43 -0.62 2.69 7.62
C ASN A 43 -0.09 1.32 8.03
N LEU A 44 1.03 0.94 7.43
CA LEU A 44 1.68 -0.34 7.68
C LEU A 44 3.04 -0.09 8.30
N ASN A 45 3.46 -1.00 9.18
CA ASN A 45 4.84 -0.95 9.66
C ASN A 45 5.76 -1.42 8.54
N ARG A 46 7.08 -1.28 8.76
CA ARG A 46 8.07 -1.60 7.73
C ARG A 46 7.97 -3.05 7.29
N GLU A 47 7.85 -3.96 8.24
CA GLU A 47 7.79 -5.39 7.95
C GLU A 47 6.57 -5.75 7.09
N SER A 48 5.41 -5.24 7.46
CA SER A 48 4.18 -5.46 6.71
C SER A 48 4.26 -4.84 5.31
N SER A 49 4.88 -3.67 5.20
CA SER A 49 5.05 -2.99 3.91
C SER A 49 5.93 -3.79 2.98
N GLU A 50 7.02 -4.34 3.49
CA GLU A 50 7.93 -5.15 2.70
C GLU A 50 7.26 -6.45 2.25
N SER A 51 6.49 -7.09 3.12
CA SER A 51 5.74 -8.29 2.77
C SER A 51 4.71 -7.99 1.68
N LEU A 52 3.98 -6.89 1.81
CA LEU A 52 3.00 -6.50 0.82
C LEU A 52 3.65 -6.17 -0.53
N TYR A 53 4.77 -5.47 -0.49
CA TYR A 53 5.53 -5.16 -1.69
C TYR A 53 5.93 -6.44 -2.43
N SER A 54 6.46 -7.39 -1.69
CA SER A 54 6.90 -8.67 -2.26
C SER A 54 5.72 -9.45 -2.85
N ASP A 55 4.62 -9.53 -2.10
CA ASP A 55 3.45 -10.28 -2.53
C ASP A 55 2.79 -9.66 -3.77
N ALA A 56 2.65 -8.34 -3.77
CA ALA A 56 2.03 -7.64 -4.89
C ALA A 56 2.89 -7.74 -6.14
N THR A 57 4.20 -7.61 -5.98
CA THR A 57 5.14 -7.73 -7.10
C THR A 57 5.09 -9.14 -7.67
N ALA A 58 5.03 -10.15 -6.82
CA ALA A 58 4.91 -11.54 -7.25
C ALA A 58 3.59 -11.79 -7.98
N ALA A 59 2.55 -11.05 -7.66
CA ALA A 59 1.26 -11.15 -8.34
C ALA A 59 1.22 -10.37 -9.66
N GLY A 60 2.30 -9.71 -10.03
CA GLY A 60 2.40 -8.97 -11.29
C GLY A 60 1.97 -7.52 -11.20
N LEU A 61 1.74 -7.00 -10.00
CA LEU A 61 1.39 -5.59 -9.85
C LEU A 61 2.63 -4.71 -9.78
N SER A 62 2.44 -3.46 -10.16
CA SER A 62 3.49 -2.44 -10.07
C SER A 62 3.33 -1.69 -8.74
N VAL A 63 4.31 -1.83 -7.87
CA VAL A 63 4.30 -1.18 -6.55
C VAL A 63 5.46 -0.21 -6.46
N SER A 64 5.18 1.00 -5.99
CA SER A 64 6.20 2.01 -5.77
C SER A 64 6.30 2.32 -4.30
N MET A 65 7.52 2.31 -3.77
CA MET A 65 7.80 2.74 -2.42
C MET A 65 8.42 4.14 -2.49
N LEU A 66 7.70 5.12 -1.97
CA LEU A 66 8.12 6.51 -2.03
C LEU A 66 8.70 6.92 -0.69
N PRO A 67 9.81 7.67 -0.70
CA PRO A 67 10.37 8.18 0.54
C PRO A 67 9.47 9.26 1.12
N SER A 68 9.63 9.49 2.42
CA SER A 68 8.96 10.59 3.08
C SER A 68 9.42 11.90 2.46
N VAL A 69 8.47 12.77 2.12
CA VAL A 69 8.80 14.09 1.62
C VAL A 69 9.03 15.00 2.81
N VAL A 70 10.27 15.38 3.02
CA VAL A 70 10.63 16.33 4.06
C VAL A 70 10.71 17.69 3.43
N LEU A 71 9.77 18.55 3.77
CA LEU A 71 9.76 19.91 3.30
C LEU A 71 10.46 20.79 4.33
N ASN A 72 11.56 21.29 3.94
CA ASN A 72 12.32 22.21 4.77
C ASN A 72 12.17 23.62 4.27
#